data_e2fc8d0814c0dd8b72313d1dd6e910d0
#
_entry.id   e2fc8d0814c0dd8b72313d1dd6e910d0
#
_cell.length_a   1.000
_cell.length_b   1.000
_cell.length_c   1.000
_cell.angle_alpha   90.00
_cell.angle_beta   90.00
_cell.angle_gamma   90.00
#
_symmetry.space_group_name_H-M   'P 1'
#
loop_
_entity.id
_entity.type
_entity.pdbx_description
1 polymer ?
#
loop_
_entity_poly.entity_id
_entity_poly.type
_entity_poly.pdbx_seq_one_letter_code
_entity_poly.pdbx_strand_id
1 'polypeptide(L)'
;MEKRDVVVYSEDYKKLVDATALKDKYYEIDERVEEICKEAFKGCDKLEEIVMPKKLKKIDSEAFQGCSSLTKLTLPGSVMSIGDFAFVK
;
A
#
# COMPACT_ATOMS: atom_id res chain seq x y z
N MET A 1 16.31 -16.35 13.60
CA MET A 1 15.31 -16.51 12.55
C MET A 1 14.88 -15.18 12.00
N GLU A 2 15.04 -15.04 10.73
CA GLU A 2 14.70 -13.76 10.20
C GLU A 2 13.20 -13.58 10.06
N LYS A 3 12.81 -12.34 10.07
CA LYS A 3 11.43 -11.97 9.98
C LYS A 3 10.88 -12.20 8.58
N ARG A 4 9.72 -12.80 8.53
CA ARG A 4 9.09 -13.02 7.22
C ARG A 4 8.41 -11.74 6.75
N ASP A 5 8.52 -11.52 5.49
CA ASP A 5 7.82 -10.41 4.88
C ASP A 5 6.38 -10.85 4.63
N VAL A 6 5.42 -10.13 5.19
CA VAL A 6 4.02 -10.48 5.06
C VAL A 6 3.34 -9.79 3.88
N VAL A 7 4.10 -8.99 3.15
CA VAL A 7 3.55 -8.27 2.00
C VAL A 7 3.84 -9.07 0.74
N VAL A 8 2.82 -9.27 -0.07
CA VAL A 8 2.91 -10.04 -1.31
C VAL A 8 3.06 -9.09 -2.49
N TYR A 9 4.12 -9.29 -3.25
CA TYR A 9 4.39 -8.52 -4.48
C TYR A 9 4.30 -9.45 -5.68
N SER A 10 4.08 -8.88 -6.86
CA SER A 10 4.22 -9.67 -8.09
C SER A 10 5.68 -10.04 -8.31
N GLU A 11 5.92 -11.01 -9.21
CA GLU A 11 7.28 -11.51 -9.42
C GLU A 11 8.25 -10.41 -9.83
N ASP A 12 7.80 -9.47 -10.62
CA ASP A 12 8.65 -8.37 -11.09
C ASP A 12 8.62 -7.16 -10.13
N TYR A 13 7.91 -7.27 -9.01
CA TYR A 13 7.77 -6.22 -8.00
C TYR A 13 7.09 -4.96 -8.52
N LYS A 14 6.44 -5.01 -9.67
CA LYS A 14 5.73 -3.85 -10.16
C LYS A 14 4.36 -3.66 -9.52
N LYS A 15 3.83 -4.71 -8.90
CA LYS A 15 2.54 -4.64 -8.23
C LYS A 15 2.65 -5.07 -6.79
N LEU A 16 2.07 -4.29 -5.89
CA LEU A 16 1.91 -4.70 -4.51
C LEU A 16 0.53 -5.35 -4.43
N VAL A 17 0.49 -6.65 -4.22
CA VAL A 17 -0.71 -7.44 -4.37
C VAL A 17 -1.52 -7.52 -3.09
N ASP A 18 -0.87 -7.77 -1.95
CA ASP A 18 -1.59 -8.01 -0.72
C ASP A 18 -0.70 -7.71 0.48
N ALA A 19 -1.15 -6.81 1.32
CA ALA A 19 -0.45 -6.48 2.57
C ALA A 19 -1.44 -6.54 3.75
N THR A 20 -2.54 -7.30 3.60
CA THR A 20 -3.56 -7.32 4.63
C THR A 20 -3.10 -7.96 5.93
N ALA A 21 -2.02 -8.73 5.90
CA ALA A 21 -1.46 -9.33 7.10
C ALA A 21 -0.50 -8.41 7.84
N LEU A 22 -0.25 -7.22 7.30
CA LEU A 22 0.70 -6.28 7.90
C LEU A 22 0.18 -5.74 9.22
N LYS A 23 1.01 -5.80 10.25
CA LYS A 23 0.66 -5.29 11.57
C LYS A 23 1.57 -4.16 12.01
N ASP A 24 2.47 -3.74 11.16
CA ASP A 24 3.44 -2.70 11.47
C ASP A 24 2.79 -1.33 11.47
N LYS A 25 3.38 -0.42 12.23
CA LYS A 25 2.92 0.98 12.24
C LYS A 25 3.50 1.78 11.09
N TYR A 26 4.59 1.31 10.51
CA TYR A 26 5.30 1.99 9.45
C TYR A 26 5.64 0.97 8.37
N TYR A 27 5.47 1.37 7.13
CA TYR A 27 5.86 0.50 6.01
C TYR A 27 6.37 1.32 4.86
N GLU A 28 7.44 0.85 4.25
CA GLU A 28 8.02 1.49 3.08
C GLU A 28 7.83 0.54 1.89
N ILE A 29 7.09 0.98 0.90
CA ILE A 29 6.79 0.15 -0.27
C ILE A 29 8.03 0.07 -1.16
N ASP A 30 8.27 -1.11 -1.73
CA ASP A 30 9.40 -1.32 -2.63
C ASP A 30 9.36 -0.31 -3.78
N GLU A 31 10.52 0.24 -4.12
CA GLU A 31 10.62 1.30 -5.11
C GLU A 31 10.19 0.91 -6.51
N ARG A 32 10.16 -0.38 -6.81
CA ARG A 32 9.79 -0.87 -8.14
C ARG A 32 8.29 -0.89 -8.38
N VAL A 33 7.49 -0.70 -7.34
CA VAL A 33 6.05 -0.83 -7.44
C VAL A 33 5.46 0.32 -8.26
N GLU A 34 4.60 -0.02 -9.21
CA GLU A 34 3.88 0.95 -10.03
C GLU A 34 2.39 0.92 -9.76
N GLU A 35 1.90 -0.15 -9.15
CA GLU A 35 0.47 -0.30 -8.88
C GLU A 35 0.26 -0.95 -7.52
N ILE A 36 -0.67 -0.38 -6.73
CA ILE A 36 -1.14 -0.98 -5.50
C ILE A 36 -2.49 -1.60 -5.83
N CYS A 37 -2.60 -2.91 -5.70
CA CYS A 37 -3.74 -3.65 -6.16
C CYS A 37 -4.97 -3.45 -5.27
N LYS A 38 -6.13 -3.88 -5.78
CA LYS A 38 -7.39 -3.77 -5.07
C LYS A 38 -7.28 -4.39 -3.68
N GLU A 39 -7.72 -3.64 -2.69
CA GLU A 39 -7.76 -4.10 -1.30
C GLU A 39 -6.41 -4.50 -0.69
N ALA A 40 -5.32 -4.05 -1.29
CA ALA A 40 -3.99 -4.50 -0.88
C ALA A 40 -3.69 -4.22 0.59
N PHE A 41 -4.10 -3.07 1.12
CA PHE A 41 -3.91 -2.72 2.53
C PHE A 41 -5.22 -2.65 3.30
N LYS A 42 -6.27 -3.31 2.80
CA LYS A 42 -7.57 -3.21 3.44
C LYS A 42 -7.50 -3.72 4.88
N GLY A 43 -8.00 -2.91 5.78
CA GLY A 43 -8.06 -3.30 7.18
C GLY A 43 -6.77 -3.20 7.96
N CYS A 44 -5.74 -2.58 7.39
CA CYS A 44 -4.46 -2.40 8.10
C CYS A 44 -4.61 -1.25 9.10
N ASP A 45 -5.36 -1.51 10.17
CA ASP A 45 -5.75 -0.48 11.11
C ASP A 45 -4.63 -0.06 12.06
N LYS A 46 -3.49 -0.75 12.03
CA LYS A 46 -2.34 -0.37 12.85
C LYS A 46 -1.33 0.47 12.10
N LEU A 47 -1.46 0.54 10.79
CA LEU A 47 -0.52 1.28 9.96
C LEU A 47 -0.74 2.78 10.16
N GLU A 48 0.31 3.49 10.55
CA GLU A 48 0.25 4.92 10.82
C GLU A 48 0.94 5.75 9.77
N GLU A 49 1.99 5.19 9.17
CA GLU A 49 2.77 5.91 8.16
C GLU A 49 3.20 4.96 7.07
N ILE A 50 3.05 5.41 5.82
CA ILE A 50 3.48 4.62 4.68
C ILE A 50 4.27 5.50 3.71
N VAL A 51 5.36 4.95 3.18
CA VAL A 51 6.17 5.63 2.19
C VAL A 51 5.84 5.06 0.81
N MET A 52 5.39 5.92 -0.08
CA MET A 52 5.01 5.53 -1.43
C MET A 52 6.21 5.52 -2.36
N PRO A 53 6.23 4.59 -3.34
CA PRO A 53 7.34 4.56 -4.30
C PRO A 53 7.20 5.67 -5.32
N LYS A 54 8.33 6.13 -5.84
CA LYS A 54 8.36 7.28 -6.74
C LYS A 54 7.74 7.01 -8.10
N LYS A 55 7.63 5.75 -8.49
CA LYS A 55 7.09 5.38 -9.79
C LYS A 55 5.64 4.93 -9.73
N LEU A 56 5.01 5.08 -8.56
CA LEU A 56 3.63 4.64 -8.38
C LEU A 56 2.71 5.36 -9.35
N LYS A 57 1.92 4.60 -10.10
CA LYS A 57 1.01 5.14 -11.11
C LYS A 57 -0.44 4.92 -10.78
N LYS A 58 -0.77 3.87 -10.04
CA LYS A 58 -2.15 3.50 -9.81
C LYS A 58 -2.36 2.97 -8.41
N ILE A 59 -3.42 3.44 -7.77
CA ILE A 59 -3.91 2.90 -6.51
C ILE A 59 -5.31 2.39 -6.79
N ASP A 60 -5.51 1.09 -6.68
CA ASP A 60 -6.77 0.48 -7.06
C ASP A 60 -7.83 0.65 -5.99
N SER A 61 -9.06 0.19 -6.31
CA SER A 61 -10.21 0.35 -5.43
C SER A 61 -9.97 -0.25 -4.06
N GLU A 62 -10.38 0.48 -3.01
CA GLU A 62 -10.34 -0.01 -1.64
C GLU A 62 -8.95 -0.39 -1.14
N ALA A 63 -7.92 0.09 -1.82
CA ALA A 63 -6.54 -0.31 -1.50
C ALA A 63 -6.17 -0.02 -0.05
N PHE A 64 -6.62 1.09 0.51
CA PHE A 64 -6.34 1.46 1.89
C PHE A 64 -7.61 1.59 2.73
N GLN A 65 -8.66 0.90 2.33
CA GLN A 65 -9.92 0.96 3.07
C GLN A 65 -9.73 0.38 4.47
N GLY A 66 -10.20 1.09 5.46
CA GLY A 66 -10.09 0.62 6.84
C GLY A 66 -8.75 0.87 7.50
N CYS A 67 -7.86 1.60 6.85
CA CYS A 67 -6.58 1.99 7.46
C CYS A 67 -6.82 3.19 8.37
N SER A 68 -7.49 2.95 9.48
CA SER A 68 -8.01 4.03 10.32
C SER A 68 -6.95 4.80 11.08
N SER A 69 -5.75 4.24 11.22
CA SER A 69 -4.66 4.93 11.90
C SER A 69 -3.71 5.64 10.95
N LEU A 70 -3.93 5.49 9.64
CA LEU A 70 -3.00 6.03 8.65
C LEU A 70 -3.19 7.54 8.56
N THR A 71 -2.17 8.28 8.98
CA THR A 71 -2.21 9.74 8.99
C THR A 71 -1.04 10.37 8.26
N LYS A 72 0.00 9.60 7.96
CA LYS A 72 1.19 10.13 7.31
C LYS A 72 1.46 9.41 6.01
N LEU A 73 1.12 10.04 4.92
CA LEU A 73 1.47 9.56 3.60
C LEU A 73 1.54 10.73 2.65
N THR A 74 2.36 10.58 1.63
CA THR A 74 2.47 11.58 0.58
C THR A 74 2.35 10.85 -0.75
N LEU A 75 1.42 11.28 -1.58
CA LEU A 75 1.26 10.69 -2.90
C LEU A 75 2.29 11.31 -3.84
N PRO A 76 3.05 10.47 -4.55
CA PRO A 76 4.00 11.03 -5.52
C PRO A 76 3.26 11.61 -6.71
N GLY A 77 3.92 12.54 -7.40
CA GLY A 77 3.31 13.17 -8.56
C GLY A 77 3.08 12.22 -9.73
N SER A 78 3.64 11.02 -9.66
CA SER A 78 3.49 10.03 -10.72
C SER A 78 2.12 9.35 -10.74
N VAL A 79 1.33 9.48 -9.65
CA VAL A 79 0.05 8.79 -9.55
C VAL A 79 -0.92 9.38 -10.56
N MET A 80 -1.49 8.50 -11.39
CA MET A 80 -2.40 8.89 -12.46
C MET A 80 -3.84 8.45 -12.20
N SER A 81 -4.03 7.50 -11.28
CA SER A 81 -5.35 6.91 -11.09
C SER A 81 -5.50 6.44 -9.65
N ILE A 82 -6.62 6.78 -9.03
CA ILE A 82 -6.96 6.34 -7.68
C ILE A 82 -8.37 5.78 -7.74
N GLY A 83 -8.51 4.52 -7.34
CA GLY A 83 -9.79 3.82 -7.43
C GLY A 83 -10.79 4.25 -6.36
N ASP A 84 -12.02 3.74 -6.51
CA ASP A 84 -13.10 4.07 -5.61
C ASP A 84 -12.82 3.57 -4.20
N PHE A 85 -13.13 4.40 -3.22
CA PHE A 85 -12.98 4.05 -1.81
C PHE A 85 -11.55 3.71 -1.40
N ALA A 86 -10.57 4.17 -2.17
CA ALA A 86 -9.19 3.79 -1.92
C ALA A 86 -8.72 4.16 -0.51
N PHE A 87 -9.19 5.27 0.01
CA PHE A 87 -8.77 5.77 1.33
C PHE A 87 -9.91 5.92 2.33
N VAL A 88 -11.00 5.20 2.14
CA VAL A 88 -12.13 5.29 3.06
C VAL A 88 -11.76 4.59 4.37
N LYS A 89 -12.03 5.25 5.48
CA LYS A 89 -11.72 4.71 6.79
C LYS A 89 -12.76 3.72 7.30
#